data_f4dfc2d2a675ce8bc9ed105ca18d6b18
#
_entry.id   f4dfc2d2a675ce8bc9ed105ca18d6b18
#
_cell.length_a   1.000
_cell.length_b   1.000
_cell.length_c   1.000
_cell.angle_alpha   90.00
_cell.angle_beta   90.00
_cell.angle_gamma   90.00
#
_symmetry.space_group_name_H-M   'P 1'
#
loop_
_entity.id
_entity.type
_entity.pdbx_description
1 polymer ?
#
loop_
_entity_poly.entity_id
_entity_poly.type
_entity_poly.pdbx_seq_one_letter_code
_entity_poly.pdbx_strand_id
1 'polypeptide(L)'
;SKMIVKNTKTGELTTIEADEDDGIFGLFGFIGLLPNSDLFQGIIDMENNYILTDDNMHTNIEGVFAAGDIRKKSLRQVVTAAADGAIAAMQAEKYIADLN
;
A
#
# COMPACT_ATOMS: atom_id res chain seq x y z
N SER A 1 2.64 -30.28 8.81
CA SER A 1 2.81 -29.39 7.63
C SER A 1 4.18 -29.58 7.00
N LYS A 2 4.26 -29.32 5.69
CA LYS A 2 5.48 -29.50 4.92
C LYS A 2 5.57 -28.41 3.84
N MET A 3 6.76 -27.85 3.62
CA MET A 3 7.06 -26.89 2.58
C MET A 3 8.36 -27.28 1.88
N ILE A 4 8.42 -27.14 0.56
CA ILE A 4 9.63 -27.33 -0.23
C ILE A 4 10.06 -25.97 -0.76
N VAL A 5 11.29 -25.56 -0.43
CA VAL A 5 11.90 -24.32 -0.93
C VAL A 5 13.00 -24.64 -1.93
N LYS A 6 13.14 -23.81 -2.95
CA LYS A 6 14.17 -23.94 -3.97
C LYS A 6 15.15 -22.77 -3.88
N ASN A 7 16.43 -23.08 -3.75
CA ASN A 7 17.47 -22.08 -3.88
C ASN A 7 17.53 -21.62 -5.35
N THR A 8 17.25 -20.34 -5.60
CA THR A 8 17.19 -19.79 -6.95
C THR A 8 18.53 -19.68 -7.66
N LYS A 9 19.65 -19.72 -6.90
CA LYS A 9 21.01 -19.66 -7.46
C LYS A 9 21.57 -21.04 -7.76
N THR A 10 21.34 -22.02 -6.87
CA THR A 10 21.91 -23.37 -6.99
C THR A 10 20.93 -24.39 -7.57
N GLY A 11 19.63 -24.11 -7.50
CA GLY A 11 18.57 -25.05 -7.88
C GLY A 11 18.27 -26.10 -6.83
N GLU A 12 19.00 -26.11 -5.71
CA GLU A 12 18.85 -27.09 -4.62
C GLU A 12 17.46 -26.98 -3.96
N LEU A 13 16.87 -28.11 -3.67
CA LEU A 13 15.59 -28.23 -2.97
C LEU A 13 15.83 -28.58 -1.50
N THR A 14 15.19 -27.82 -0.62
CA THR A 14 15.18 -28.10 0.83
C THR A 14 13.74 -28.31 1.29
N THR A 15 13.51 -29.38 2.04
CA THR A 15 12.21 -29.64 2.67
C THR A 15 12.25 -29.13 4.11
N ILE A 16 11.25 -28.32 4.46
CA ILE A 16 10.99 -27.84 5.82
C ILE A 16 9.72 -28.53 6.30
N GLU A 17 9.82 -29.22 7.44
CA GLU A 17 8.68 -29.90 8.06
C GLU A 17 8.42 -29.33 9.44
N ALA A 18 7.15 -29.32 9.84
CA ALA A 18 6.76 -28.93 11.19
C ALA A 18 7.22 -30.01 12.19
N ASP A 19 7.48 -29.61 13.42
CA ASP A 19 7.75 -30.55 14.50
C ASP A 19 6.58 -31.48 14.73
N GLU A 20 6.87 -32.68 15.23
CA GLU A 20 5.86 -33.71 15.46
C GLU A 20 4.80 -33.26 16.48
N ASP A 21 5.22 -32.47 17.48
CA ASP A 21 4.34 -31.99 18.55
C ASP A 21 3.39 -30.89 18.07
N ASP A 22 3.84 -29.97 17.20
CA ASP A 22 3.04 -28.84 16.69
C ASP A 22 2.23 -29.20 15.43
N GLY A 23 2.74 -30.08 14.59
CA GLY A 23 2.11 -30.54 13.34
C GLY A 23 1.92 -29.46 12.27
N ILE A 24 2.12 -28.18 12.61
CA ILE A 24 1.99 -27.01 11.74
C ILE A 24 3.12 -26.01 11.95
N PHE A 25 3.40 -25.18 10.94
CA PHE A 25 4.26 -23.99 11.06
C PHE A 25 3.60 -22.81 10.36
N GLY A 26 3.97 -21.57 10.78
CA GLY A 26 3.55 -20.33 10.14
C GLY A 26 4.53 -19.93 9.04
N LEU A 27 3.99 -19.52 7.88
CA LEU A 27 4.75 -18.89 6.81
C LEU A 27 4.33 -17.43 6.67
N PHE A 28 5.28 -16.51 6.83
CA PHE A 28 5.07 -15.08 6.69
C PHE A 28 5.84 -14.56 5.48
N GLY A 29 5.12 -13.97 4.51
CA GLY A 29 5.70 -13.39 3.30
C GLY A 29 5.72 -11.86 3.38
N PHE A 30 6.93 -11.25 3.30
CA PHE A 30 7.13 -9.80 3.27
C PHE A 30 8.02 -9.43 2.08
N ILE A 31 7.50 -9.62 0.86
CA ILE A 31 8.26 -9.45 -0.39
C ILE A 31 8.09 -8.08 -1.04
N GLY A 32 7.44 -7.15 -0.35
CA GLY A 32 7.15 -5.79 -0.82
C GLY A 32 5.66 -5.55 -1.04
N LEU A 33 5.34 -4.30 -1.33
CA LEU A 33 3.98 -3.82 -1.58
C LEU A 33 3.94 -3.15 -2.95
N LEU A 34 2.89 -3.44 -3.70
CA LEU A 34 2.52 -2.71 -4.91
C LEU A 34 1.20 -1.99 -4.64
N PRO A 35 1.12 -0.67 -4.88
CA PRO A 35 -0.14 0.05 -4.72
C PRO A 35 -1.15 -0.41 -5.77
N ASN A 36 -2.40 -0.61 -5.36
CA ASN A 36 -3.48 -0.97 -6.27
C ASN A 36 -4.08 0.29 -6.91
N SER A 37 -3.32 0.91 -7.81
CA SER A 37 -3.59 2.21 -8.42
C SER A 37 -3.83 2.15 -9.93
N ASP A 38 -3.88 0.97 -10.51
CA ASP A 38 -3.99 0.77 -11.97
C ASP A 38 -5.21 1.48 -12.58
N LEU A 39 -6.32 1.55 -11.82
CA LEU A 39 -7.54 2.25 -12.25
C LEU A 39 -7.35 3.75 -12.51
N PHE A 40 -6.35 4.36 -11.92
CA PHE A 40 -6.09 5.80 -12.00
C PHE A 40 -4.95 6.14 -12.98
N GLN A 41 -4.35 5.12 -13.59
CA GLN A 41 -3.22 5.29 -14.49
C GLN A 41 -3.63 6.11 -15.73
N GLY A 42 -2.86 7.16 -16.02
CA GLY A 42 -3.17 8.11 -17.10
C GLY A 42 -4.28 9.12 -16.80
N ILE A 43 -4.87 9.07 -15.59
CA ILE A 43 -5.90 10.01 -15.13
C ILE A 43 -5.33 10.93 -14.04
N ILE A 44 -4.68 10.34 -13.04
CA ILE A 44 -4.07 11.06 -11.90
C ILE A 44 -2.55 10.95 -12.01
N ASP A 45 -1.85 12.02 -11.65
CA ASP A 45 -0.39 12.04 -11.65
C ASP A 45 0.17 11.05 -10.63
N MET A 46 1.10 10.20 -11.08
CA MET A 46 1.70 9.15 -10.27
C MET A 46 3.21 9.07 -10.45
N GLU A 47 3.88 8.55 -9.43
CA GLU A 47 5.30 8.17 -9.50
C GLU A 47 5.49 6.79 -8.88
N ASN A 48 6.09 5.85 -9.63
CA ASN A 48 6.26 4.44 -9.23
C ASN A 48 4.93 3.79 -8.80
N ASN A 49 3.85 4.07 -9.51
CA ASN A 49 2.48 3.63 -9.24
C ASN A 49 1.85 4.22 -7.97
N TYR A 50 2.50 5.15 -7.28
CA TYR A 50 1.90 5.87 -6.16
C TYR A 50 1.33 7.21 -6.62
N ILE A 51 0.14 7.55 -6.13
CA ILE A 51 -0.53 8.82 -6.45
C ILE A 51 0.26 9.97 -5.83
N LEU A 52 0.53 11.00 -6.63
CA LEU A 52 1.15 12.23 -6.18
C LEU A 52 0.09 13.13 -5.53
N THR A 53 0.40 13.64 -4.36
CA THR A 53 -0.44 14.63 -3.66
C THR A 53 0.45 15.69 -3.03
N ASP A 54 -0.15 16.84 -2.72
CA ASP A 54 0.42 17.80 -1.80
C ASP A 54 0.22 17.36 -0.33
N ASP A 55 0.65 18.19 0.61
CA ASP A 55 0.51 17.93 2.05
C ASP A 55 -0.95 17.98 2.52
N ASN A 56 -1.85 18.56 1.73
CA ASN A 56 -3.28 18.63 1.96
C ASN A 56 -4.08 17.53 1.25
N MET A 57 -3.41 16.51 0.75
CA MET A 57 -4.02 15.36 0.06
C MET A 57 -4.63 15.68 -1.30
N HIS A 58 -4.41 16.87 -1.87
CA HIS A 58 -4.88 17.20 -3.21
C HIS A 58 -4.10 16.44 -4.27
N THR A 59 -4.79 15.91 -5.26
CA THR A 59 -4.20 15.39 -6.50
C THR A 59 -4.08 16.50 -7.54
N ASN A 60 -3.60 16.17 -8.74
CA ASN A 60 -3.62 17.09 -9.89
C ASN A 60 -5.03 17.37 -10.44
N ILE A 61 -6.06 16.66 -9.95
CA ILE A 61 -7.45 16.85 -10.36
C ILE A 61 -8.21 17.57 -9.25
N GLU A 62 -8.80 18.71 -9.57
CA GLU A 62 -9.59 19.49 -8.63
C GLU A 62 -10.77 18.68 -8.07
N GLY A 63 -10.96 18.72 -6.75
CA GLY A 63 -12.00 17.97 -6.05
C GLY A 63 -11.70 16.49 -5.85
N VAL A 64 -10.52 16.01 -6.29
CA VAL A 64 -10.07 14.64 -6.08
C VAL A 64 -8.89 14.62 -5.09
N PHE A 65 -9.07 13.85 -4.02
CA PHE A 65 -8.11 13.69 -2.94
C PHE A 65 -7.64 12.24 -2.87
N ALA A 66 -6.38 12.04 -2.47
CA ALA A 66 -5.86 10.69 -2.19
C ALA A 66 -5.25 10.65 -0.80
N ALA A 67 -5.51 9.59 -0.06
CA ALA A 67 -5.07 9.40 1.31
C ALA A 67 -4.57 7.96 1.55
N GLY A 68 -3.68 7.80 2.52
CA GLY A 68 -3.19 6.48 2.91
C GLY A 68 -2.04 5.95 2.07
N ASP A 69 -1.90 4.64 2.06
CA ASP A 69 -0.74 3.95 1.50
C ASP A 69 -0.65 4.01 -0.03
N ILE A 70 -1.74 4.37 -0.71
CA ILE A 70 -1.77 4.53 -2.17
C ILE A 70 -1.01 5.76 -2.66
N ARG A 71 -0.79 6.76 -1.79
CA ARG A 71 -0.08 7.97 -2.15
C ARG A 71 1.43 7.84 -1.96
N LYS A 72 2.18 8.64 -2.72
CA LYS A 72 3.64 8.75 -2.57
C LYS A 72 3.98 9.39 -1.22
N LYS A 73 4.61 8.63 -0.34
CA LYS A 73 5.04 9.09 1.00
C LYS A 73 6.16 8.20 1.54
N SER A 74 6.89 8.71 2.53
CA SER A 74 8.03 8.02 3.13
C SER A 74 7.64 6.91 4.11
N LEU A 75 6.51 7.06 4.81
CA LEU A 75 6.06 6.13 5.84
C LEU A 75 4.64 5.66 5.57
N ARG A 76 4.45 4.34 5.51
CA ARG A 76 3.16 3.68 5.33
C ARG A 76 2.84 2.85 6.57
N GLN A 77 1.95 3.39 7.39
CA GLN A 77 1.47 2.79 8.64
C GLN A 77 -0.01 3.16 8.83
N VAL A 78 -0.73 2.38 9.62
CA VAL A 78 -2.14 2.64 9.93
C VAL A 78 -2.35 4.06 10.47
N VAL A 79 -1.48 4.51 11.37
CA VAL A 79 -1.58 5.85 11.96
C VAL A 79 -1.40 6.96 10.91
N THR A 80 -0.49 6.80 9.95
CA THR A 80 -0.29 7.78 8.88
C THR A 80 -1.41 7.74 7.87
N ALA A 81 -1.99 6.57 7.59
CA ALA A 81 -3.17 6.46 6.73
C ALA A 81 -4.40 7.13 7.35
N ALA A 82 -4.61 6.96 8.65
CA ALA A 82 -5.69 7.63 9.39
C ALA A 82 -5.52 9.16 9.42
N ALA A 83 -4.29 9.65 9.62
CA ALA A 83 -3.98 11.07 9.57
C ALA A 83 -4.24 11.67 8.17
N ASP A 84 -3.80 11.00 7.11
CA ASP A 84 -4.09 11.41 5.73
C ASP A 84 -5.60 11.50 5.49
N GLY A 85 -6.36 10.51 5.95
CA GLY A 85 -7.83 10.48 5.81
C GLY A 85 -8.50 11.66 6.51
N ALA A 86 -8.04 12.03 7.72
CA ALA A 86 -8.55 13.19 8.44
C ALA A 86 -8.28 14.49 7.68
N ILE A 87 -7.07 14.66 7.14
CA ILE A 87 -6.71 15.84 6.34
C ILE A 87 -7.57 15.89 5.07
N ALA A 88 -7.68 14.79 4.33
CA ALA A 88 -8.46 14.71 3.11
C ALA A 88 -9.93 15.06 3.33
N ALA A 89 -10.53 14.57 4.43
CA ALA A 89 -11.91 14.88 4.79
C ALA A 89 -12.13 16.39 5.05
N MET A 90 -11.23 17.02 5.80
CA MET A 90 -11.27 18.46 6.06
C MET A 90 -11.13 19.29 4.78
N GLN A 91 -10.25 18.88 3.87
CA GLN A 91 -10.05 19.57 2.60
C GLN A 91 -11.25 19.38 1.66
N ALA A 92 -11.85 18.19 1.66
CA ALA A 92 -13.08 17.94 0.88
C ALA A 92 -14.25 18.76 1.37
N GLU A 93 -14.43 18.89 2.70
CA GLU A 93 -15.45 19.78 3.30
C GLU A 93 -15.26 21.24 2.85
N LYS A 94 -14.01 21.73 2.96
CA LYS A 94 -13.68 23.08 2.52
C LYS A 94 -13.94 23.29 1.04
N TYR A 95 -13.51 22.36 0.19
CA TYR A 95 -13.76 22.41 -1.25
C TYR A 95 -15.25 22.52 -1.56
N ILE A 96 -16.10 21.69 -0.92
CA ILE A 96 -17.55 21.73 -1.12
C ILE A 96 -18.14 23.07 -0.66
N ALA A 97 -17.66 23.64 0.45
CA ALA A 97 -18.12 24.94 0.95
C ALA A 97 -17.78 26.07 -0.03
N ASP A 98 -16.62 26.03 -0.67
CA ASP A 98 -16.16 27.03 -1.63
C ASP A 98 -16.92 26.94 -2.98
N LEU A 99 -17.60 25.82 -3.28
CA LEU A 99 -18.46 25.66 -4.47
C LEU A 99 -19.85 26.34 -4.33
N ASN A 100 -20.25 26.66 -3.13
CA ASN A 100 -21.55 27.27 -2.81
C ASN A 100 -21.41 28.77 -2.58
#